data_13378b4ba4e134d716529d8dc6af875c
#
_entry.id   13378b4ba4e134d716529d8dc6af875c
#
_cell.length_a   1.000
_cell.length_b   1.000
_cell.length_c   1.000
_cell.angle_alpha   90.00
_cell.angle_beta   90.00
_cell.angle_gamma   90.00
#
_symmetry.space_group_name_H-M   'P 1'
#
loop_
_entity.id
_entity.type
_entity.pdbx_description
1 polymer ?
#
loop_
_entity_poly.entity_id
_entity_poly.type
_entity_poly.pdbx_seq_one_letter_code
_entity_poly.pdbx_strand_id
1 'polypeptide(L)'
;MVAKDYLGQDITVGRLVMGADAKGAAIIFGEVVSIHGKEESPVIDMKILMNGPTTDQTIITHQGVIKKNLKITKFVKDSTHKFNEETRKWEWVEVINEYPYIIALSKEQEQTIRERVSKEFISLQNSSFKECIDRNNKNITQIKEI
;
A
#
# COMPACT_ATOMS: atom_id res chain seq x y z
N MET A 1 -0.95 -8.09 -19.75
CA MET A 1 0.31 -8.56 -19.11
C MET A 1 -0.01 -9.12 -17.75
N VAL A 2 0.59 -10.24 -17.39
CA VAL A 2 0.53 -10.81 -16.05
C VAL A 2 1.91 -10.65 -15.42
N ALA A 3 1.97 -10.14 -14.21
CA ALA A 3 3.21 -10.02 -13.46
C ALA A 3 3.22 -11.03 -12.31
N LYS A 4 4.37 -11.27 -11.74
CA LYS A 4 4.51 -12.16 -10.57
C LYS A 4 5.15 -11.40 -9.43
N ASP A 5 4.67 -11.67 -8.21
CA ASP A 5 5.28 -11.12 -7.02
C ASP A 5 6.51 -11.96 -6.58
N TYR A 6 7.14 -11.55 -5.49
CA TYR A 6 8.30 -12.25 -4.95
C TYR A 6 8.02 -13.72 -4.59
N LEU A 7 6.77 -14.03 -4.23
CA LEU A 7 6.35 -15.39 -3.85
C LEU A 7 5.89 -16.22 -5.06
N GLY A 8 5.99 -15.68 -6.27
CA GLY A 8 5.56 -16.35 -7.49
C GLY A 8 4.07 -16.32 -7.74
N GLN A 9 3.31 -15.53 -6.99
CA GLN A 9 1.87 -15.37 -7.20
C GLN A 9 1.60 -14.44 -8.38
N ASP A 10 0.59 -14.76 -9.18
CA ASP A 10 0.21 -13.95 -10.31
C ASP A 10 -0.47 -12.65 -9.87
N ILE A 11 -0.02 -11.55 -10.42
CA ILE A 11 -0.64 -10.25 -10.27
C ILE A 11 -1.36 -9.91 -11.57
N THR A 12 -2.67 -9.74 -11.49
CA THR A 12 -3.52 -9.37 -12.62
C THR A 12 -4.31 -8.11 -12.30
N VAL A 13 -4.83 -7.44 -13.33
CA VAL A 13 -5.71 -6.28 -13.13
C VAL A 13 -6.96 -6.70 -12.36
N GLY A 14 -7.30 -5.91 -11.35
CA GLY A 14 -8.43 -6.18 -10.46
C GLY A 14 -8.07 -6.94 -9.18
N ARG A 15 -6.87 -7.51 -9.11
CA ARG A 15 -6.43 -8.22 -7.91
C ARG A 15 -6.02 -7.23 -6.81
N LEU A 16 -6.32 -7.57 -5.57
CA LEU A 16 -5.83 -6.81 -4.43
C LEU A 16 -4.41 -7.22 -4.09
N VAL A 17 -3.61 -6.22 -3.80
CA VAL A 17 -2.21 -6.36 -3.42
C VAL A 17 -1.93 -5.53 -2.17
N MET A 18 -0.87 -5.89 -1.49
CA MET A 18 -0.35 -5.13 -0.35
C MET A 18 1.08 -4.71 -0.66
N GLY A 19 1.43 -3.49 -0.30
CA GLY A 19 2.77 -2.97 -0.51
C GLY A 19 3.17 -1.96 0.56
N ALA A 20 4.43 -1.55 0.53
CA ALA A 20 4.92 -0.48 1.39
C ALA A 20 4.74 0.87 0.69
N ASP A 21 4.52 1.93 1.46
CA ASP A 21 4.56 3.27 0.89
C ASP A 21 6.01 3.65 0.51
N ALA A 22 6.17 4.78 -0.21
CA ALA A 22 7.47 5.21 -0.70
C ALA A 22 8.49 5.47 0.42
N LYS A 23 8.03 5.74 1.62
CA LYS A 23 8.87 5.99 2.80
C LYS A 23 9.09 4.73 3.65
N GLY A 24 8.42 3.62 3.31
CA GLY A 24 8.50 2.38 4.05
C GLY A 24 7.85 2.42 5.44
N ALA A 25 7.12 3.48 5.77
CA ALA A 25 6.54 3.68 7.09
C ALA A 25 5.15 3.09 7.26
N ALA A 26 4.47 2.75 6.18
CA ALA A 26 3.10 2.29 6.20
C ALA A 26 2.87 1.17 5.17
N ILE A 27 1.89 0.33 5.46
CA ILE A 27 1.42 -0.69 4.51
C ILE A 27 0.23 -0.12 3.75
N ILE A 28 0.21 -0.36 2.46
CA ILE A 28 -0.86 0.08 1.56
C ILE A 28 -1.56 -1.15 1.00
N PHE A 29 -2.88 -1.17 1.05
CA PHE A 29 -3.70 -2.16 0.38
C PHE A 29 -4.39 -1.50 -0.81
N GLY A 30 -4.31 -2.10 -1.96
CA GLY A 30 -4.87 -1.52 -3.16
C GLY A 30 -5.26 -2.52 -4.21
N GLU A 31 -5.98 -2.03 -5.21
CA GLU A 31 -6.42 -2.80 -6.37
C GLU A 31 -5.56 -2.44 -7.58
N VAL A 32 -5.06 -3.45 -8.28
CA VAL A 32 -4.26 -3.26 -9.48
C VAL A 32 -5.17 -2.75 -10.60
N VAL A 33 -4.87 -1.57 -11.14
CA VAL A 33 -5.64 -0.97 -12.23
C VAL A 33 -4.95 -1.12 -13.58
N SER A 34 -3.63 -1.21 -13.61
CA SER A 34 -2.89 -1.50 -14.83
C SER A 34 -1.54 -2.14 -14.52
N ILE A 35 -1.02 -2.88 -15.49
CA ILE A 35 0.29 -3.53 -15.41
C ILE A 35 1.05 -3.13 -16.68
N HIS A 36 2.25 -2.57 -16.52
CA HIS A 36 3.07 -2.14 -17.64
C HIS A 36 4.56 -2.23 -17.31
N GLY A 37 5.38 -1.63 -18.15
CA GLY A 37 6.82 -1.69 -18.01
C GLY A 37 7.44 -2.85 -18.77
N LYS A 38 8.68 -3.17 -18.44
CA LYS A 38 9.42 -4.26 -19.08
C LYS A 38 9.06 -5.59 -18.42
N GLU A 39 9.07 -6.67 -19.20
CA GLU A 39 8.80 -8.02 -18.68
C GLU A 39 9.73 -8.40 -17.54
N GLU A 40 10.99 -7.98 -17.60
CA GLU A 40 12.00 -8.25 -16.57
C GLU A 40 11.80 -7.42 -15.31
N SER A 41 11.14 -6.26 -15.43
CA SER A 41 10.91 -5.33 -14.33
C SER A 41 9.52 -4.70 -14.49
N PRO A 42 8.46 -5.48 -14.28
CA PRO A 42 7.10 -4.97 -14.42
C PRO A 42 6.77 -3.97 -13.32
N VAL A 43 5.93 -3.02 -13.66
CA VAL A 43 5.38 -2.05 -12.71
C VAL A 43 3.86 -2.08 -12.78
N ILE A 44 3.24 -1.69 -11.69
CA ILE A 44 1.78 -1.62 -11.62
C ILE A 44 1.33 -0.22 -11.22
N ASP A 45 0.11 0.09 -11.63
CA ASP A 45 -0.63 1.22 -11.10
C ASP A 45 -1.69 0.66 -10.16
N MET A 46 -1.82 1.25 -8.99
CA MET A 46 -2.65 0.74 -7.91
C MET A 46 -3.58 1.83 -7.40
N LYS A 47 -4.86 1.48 -7.27
CA LYS A 47 -5.84 2.33 -6.58
C LYS A 47 -5.82 2.00 -5.11
N ILE A 48 -5.53 2.97 -4.26
CA ILE A 48 -5.44 2.77 -2.82
C ILE A 48 -6.84 2.52 -2.25
N LEU A 49 -6.98 1.45 -1.49
CA LEU A 49 -8.19 1.14 -0.73
C LEU A 49 -8.02 1.46 0.75
N MET A 50 -6.85 1.18 1.31
CA MET A 50 -6.55 1.39 2.71
C MET A 50 -5.05 1.61 2.93
N ASN A 51 -4.69 2.50 3.83
CA ASN A 51 -3.31 2.71 4.29
C ASN A 51 -3.18 2.40 5.78
N GLY A 52 -2.01 1.87 6.18
CA GLY A 52 -1.66 1.74 7.60
C GLY A 52 -0.40 2.55 7.96
N PRO A 53 -0.19 2.93 9.23
CA PRO A 53 -1.11 2.76 10.34
C PRO A 53 -2.35 3.60 10.13
N THR A 54 -3.47 2.98 10.28
CA THR A 54 -4.73 3.63 9.98
C THR A 54 -5.18 4.48 11.13
N THR A 55 -5.15 5.78 10.92
CA THR A 55 -6.09 6.63 11.60
C THR A 55 -7.31 6.71 10.68
N ASP A 56 -8.47 6.92 11.23
CA ASP A 56 -9.71 7.00 10.48
C ASP A 56 -9.62 8.02 9.34
N GLN A 57 -8.99 9.15 9.60
CA GLN A 57 -8.78 10.22 8.62
C GLN A 57 -7.88 9.79 7.46
N THR A 58 -6.88 8.96 7.72
CA THR A 58 -5.93 8.49 6.69
C THR A 58 -6.64 7.62 5.66
N ILE A 59 -7.56 6.77 6.08
CA ILE A 59 -8.33 5.92 5.16
C ILE A 59 -9.14 6.78 4.19
N ILE A 60 -9.83 7.78 4.68
CA ILE A 60 -10.64 8.67 3.84
C ILE A 60 -9.76 9.50 2.91
N THR A 61 -8.70 10.09 3.44
CA THR A 61 -7.86 11.04 2.71
C THR A 61 -7.16 10.41 1.52
N HIS A 62 -6.71 9.18 1.66
CA HIS A 62 -5.91 8.51 0.63
C HIS A 62 -6.66 7.47 -0.20
N GLN A 63 -7.89 7.13 0.19
CA GLN A 63 -8.70 6.17 -0.54
C GLN A 63 -9.04 6.68 -1.93
N GLY A 64 -8.90 5.82 -2.93
CA GLY A 64 -9.20 6.14 -4.32
C GLY A 64 -8.07 6.81 -5.08
N VAL A 65 -6.99 7.20 -4.41
CA VAL A 65 -5.81 7.75 -5.08
C VAL A 65 -5.11 6.65 -5.86
N ILE A 66 -4.71 6.97 -7.09
CA ILE A 66 -3.96 6.04 -7.93
C ILE A 66 -2.48 6.35 -7.81
N LYS A 67 -1.72 5.38 -7.31
CA LYS A 67 -0.26 5.42 -7.34
C LYS A 67 0.23 4.72 -8.59
N LYS A 68 1.12 5.39 -9.32
CA LYS A 68 1.61 4.93 -10.62
C LYS A 68 3.05 4.42 -10.53
N ASN A 69 3.38 3.51 -11.43
CA ASN A 69 4.75 3.01 -11.62
C ASN A 69 5.36 2.36 -10.38
N LEU A 70 4.56 1.61 -9.64
CA LEU A 70 5.03 0.89 -8.47
C LEU A 70 5.76 -0.38 -8.90
N LYS A 71 6.97 -0.57 -8.40
CA LYS A 71 7.74 -1.78 -8.62
C LYS A 71 7.20 -2.92 -7.76
N ILE A 72 7.10 -4.11 -8.35
CA ILE A 72 6.62 -5.30 -7.65
C ILE A 72 7.72 -5.87 -6.77
N THR A 73 8.94 -5.92 -7.30
CA THR A 73 10.14 -6.30 -6.56
C THR A 73 11.20 -5.24 -6.76
N LYS A 74 12.11 -5.13 -5.81
CA LYS A 74 13.21 -4.17 -5.86
C LYS A 74 14.53 -4.87 -5.69
N PHE A 75 15.44 -4.64 -6.61
CA PHE A 75 16.83 -5.11 -6.52
C PHE A 75 17.67 -4.01 -5.89
N VAL A 76 18.38 -4.35 -4.83
CA VAL A 76 19.24 -3.40 -4.10
C VAL A 76 20.64 -3.98 -4.05
N LYS A 77 21.63 -3.15 -4.34
CA LYS A 77 23.03 -3.49 -4.14
C LYS A 77 23.37 -3.33 -2.66
N ASP A 78 23.72 -4.44 -2.05
CA ASP A 78 24.16 -4.48 -0.65
C ASP A 78 25.62 -4.94 -0.60
N SER A 79 26.31 -4.60 0.48
CA SER A 79 27.64 -5.14 0.77
C SER A 79 27.52 -6.11 1.93
N THR A 80 28.09 -7.28 1.77
CA THR A 80 28.13 -8.27 2.83
C THR A 80 29.59 -8.63 3.15
N HIS A 81 29.85 -8.93 4.40
CA HIS A 81 31.16 -9.32 4.87
C HIS A 81 31.31 -10.83 4.75
N LYS A 82 32.16 -11.30 3.85
CA LYS A 82 32.35 -12.71 3.54
C LYS A 82 33.79 -13.14 3.78
N PHE A 83 33.95 -14.34 4.34
CA PHE A 83 35.26 -14.94 4.51
C PHE A 83 35.72 -15.56 3.19
N ASN A 84 36.88 -15.12 2.71
CA ASN A 84 37.54 -15.70 1.53
C ASN A 84 38.51 -16.80 1.96
N GLU A 85 38.18 -18.05 1.64
CA GLU A 85 39.00 -19.21 2.01
C GLU A 85 40.36 -19.24 1.35
N GLU A 86 40.51 -18.66 0.16
CA GLU A 86 41.80 -18.60 -0.57
C GLU A 86 42.80 -17.64 0.08
N THR A 87 42.32 -16.43 0.45
CA THR A 87 43.13 -15.40 1.10
C THR A 87 43.12 -15.48 2.60
N ARG A 88 42.15 -16.24 3.19
CA ARG A 88 41.88 -16.35 4.64
C ARG A 88 41.63 -15.02 5.32
N LYS A 89 40.99 -14.11 4.57
CA LYS A 89 40.61 -12.78 5.06
C LYS A 89 39.10 -12.55 4.89
N TRP A 90 38.55 -11.74 5.75
CA TRP A 90 37.22 -11.23 5.59
C TRP A 90 37.22 -10.08 4.60
N GLU A 91 36.37 -10.18 3.60
CA GLU A 91 36.28 -9.19 2.52
C GLU A 91 34.84 -8.70 2.37
N TRP A 92 34.69 -7.44 1.99
CA TRP A 92 33.43 -6.88 1.59
C TRP A 92 33.13 -7.30 0.15
N VAL A 93 31.99 -7.96 -0.01
CA VAL A 93 31.52 -8.41 -1.33
C VAL A 93 30.22 -7.71 -1.65
N GLU A 94 30.15 -7.15 -2.84
CA GLU A 94 28.92 -6.56 -3.34
C GLU A 94 27.96 -7.68 -3.77
N VAL A 95 26.74 -7.63 -3.27
CA VAL A 95 25.66 -8.58 -3.60
C VAL A 95 24.43 -7.82 -4.05
N ILE A 96 23.66 -8.41 -4.95
CA ILE A 96 22.39 -7.86 -5.37
C ILE A 96 21.29 -8.70 -4.71
N ASN A 97 20.51 -8.07 -3.85
CA ASN A 97 19.40 -8.71 -3.18
C ASN A 97 18.08 -8.25 -3.78
N GLU A 98 17.18 -9.19 -3.95
CA GLU A 98 15.79 -8.89 -4.34
C GLU A 98 14.93 -8.79 -3.10
N TYR A 99 14.18 -7.71 -2.99
CA TYR A 99 13.25 -7.49 -1.88
C TYR A 99 11.83 -7.48 -2.40
N PRO A 100 10.88 -8.11 -1.66
CA PRO A 100 9.47 -8.00 -2.00
C PRO A 100 9.00 -6.56 -1.75
N TYR A 101 8.31 -5.99 -2.71
CA TYR A 101 7.77 -4.65 -2.60
C TYR A 101 6.24 -4.66 -2.61
N ILE A 102 5.65 -5.53 -3.44
CA ILE A 102 4.22 -5.70 -3.56
C ILE A 102 3.92 -7.20 -3.56
N ILE A 103 2.98 -7.61 -2.74
CA ILE A 103 2.55 -9.00 -2.60
C ILE A 103 1.06 -9.11 -2.89
N ALA A 104 0.69 -10.08 -3.71
CA ALA A 104 -0.71 -10.36 -4.01
C ALA A 104 -1.41 -10.99 -2.81
N LEU A 105 -2.63 -10.57 -2.54
CA LEU A 105 -3.45 -11.15 -1.49
C LEU A 105 -4.20 -12.37 -1.99
N SER A 106 -4.46 -13.33 -1.08
CA SER A 106 -5.35 -14.44 -1.37
C SER A 106 -6.80 -13.96 -1.49
N LYS A 107 -7.67 -14.77 -2.06
CA LYS A 107 -9.11 -14.43 -2.18
C LYS A 107 -9.75 -14.16 -0.83
N GLU A 108 -9.39 -14.93 0.19
CA GLU A 108 -9.91 -14.74 1.55
C GLU A 108 -9.42 -13.43 2.15
N GLN A 109 -8.14 -13.11 2.00
CA GLN A 109 -7.56 -11.85 2.45
C GLN A 109 -8.17 -10.68 1.69
N GLU A 110 -8.36 -10.80 0.40
CA GLU A 110 -9.01 -9.79 -0.43
C GLU A 110 -10.42 -9.48 0.06
N GLN A 111 -11.21 -10.50 0.33
CA GLN A 111 -12.57 -10.33 0.85
C GLN A 111 -12.56 -9.64 2.20
N THR A 112 -11.68 -10.03 3.10
CA THR A 112 -11.52 -9.42 4.43
C THR A 112 -11.20 -7.93 4.32
N ILE A 113 -10.28 -7.57 3.44
CA ILE A 113 -9.91 -6.17 3.23
C ILE A 113 -11.06 -5.36 2.64
N ARG A 114 -11.75 -5.88 1.63
CA ARG A 114 -12.90 -5.20 1.01
C ARG A 114 -14.03 -4.96 2.01
N GLU A 115 -14.35 -5.94 2.84
CA GLU A 115 -15.38 -5.81 3.88
C GLU A 115 -14.98 -4.77 4.92
N ARG A 116 -13.73 -4.80 5.37
CA ARG A 116 -13.23 -3.88 6.38
C ARG A 116 -13.21 -2.43 5.87
N VAL A 117 -12.71 -2.21 4.67
CA VAL A 117 -12.68 -0.90 4.04
C VAL A 117 -14.10 -0.34 3.90
N SER A 118 -15.04 -1.16 3.46
CA SER A 118 -16.44 -0.76 3.31
C SER A 118 -17.06 -0.32 4.63
N LYS A 119 -16.88 -1.11 5.69
CA LYS A 119 -17.41 -0.80 7.03
C LYS A 119 -16.78 0.47 7.60
N GLU A 120 -15.48 0.60 7.58
CA GLU A 120 -14.79 1.76 8.14
C GLU A 120 -15.11 3.04 7.36
N PHE A 121 -15.17 2.96 6.04
CA PHE A 121 -15.52 4.09 5.20
C PHE A 121 -16.94 4.61 5.51
N ILE A 122 -17.92 3.72 5.62
CA ILE A 122 -19.30 4.10 5.96
C ILE A 122 -19.36 4.72 7.36
N SER A 123 -18.70 4.11 8.33
CA SER A 123 -18.65 4.62 9.70
C SER A 123 -18.06 6.03 9.77
N LEU A 124 -16.95 6.27 9.06
CA LEU A 124 -16.29 7.57 9.02
C LEU A 124 -17.13 8.64 8.33
N GLN A 125 -17.78 8.30 7.23
CA GLN A 125 -18.69 9.21 6.54
C GLN A 125 -19.86 9.63 7.46
N ASN A 126 -20.46 8.69 8.16
CA ASN A 126 -21.53 8.96 9.10
C ASN A 126 -21.07 9.84 10.26
N SER A 127 -19.89 9.59 10.81
CA SER A 127 -19.29 10.38 11.88
C SER A 127 -19.02 11.81 11.43
N SER A 128 -18.38 11.99 10.28
CA SER A 128 -18.07 13.32 9.72
C SER A 128 -19.35 14.12 9.42
N PHE A 129 -20.35 13.47 8.88
CA PHE A 129 -21.63 14.10 8.60
C PHE A 129 -22.33 14.56 9.87
N LYS A 130 -22.32 13.73 10.91
CA LYS A 130 -22.88 14.07 12.22
C LYS A 130 -22.17 15.28 12.84
N GLU A 131 -20.84 15.31 12.78
CA GLU A 131 -20.06 16.45 13.28
C GLU A 131 -20.40 17.75 12.55
N CYS A 132 -20.60 17.71 11.25
CA CYS A 132 -21.03 18.88 10.47
C CYS A 132 -22.39 19.37 10.89
N ILE A 133 -23.35 18.49 11.12
CA ILE A 133 -24.69 18.86 11.60
C ILE A 133 -24.59 19.50 12.99
N ASP A 134 -23.86 18.90 13.90
CA ASP A 134 -23.71 19.41 15.27
C ASP A 134 -23.04 20.80 15.27
N ARG A 135 -22.03 21.03 14.44
CA ARG A 135 -21.40 22.34 14.27
C ARG A 135 -22.38 23.40 13.75
N ASN A 136 -23.14 23.07 12.74
CA ASN A 136 -24.15 23.99 12.19
C ASN A 136 -25.23 24.33 13.22
N ASN A 137 -25.69 23.37 14.00
CA ASN A 137 -26.66 23.59 15.06
C ASN A 137 -26.08 24.52 16.16
N LYS A 138 -24.84 24.33 16.56
CA LYS A 138 -24.14 25.21 17.53
C LYS A 138 -24.06 26.65 17.00
N ASN A 139 -23.68 26.84 15.74
CA ASN A 139 -23.60 28.16 15.12
C ASN A 139 -24.92 28.85 15.07
N ILE A 140 -25.99 28.15 14.72
CA ILE A 140 -27.37 28.70 14.71
C ILE A 140 -27.78 29.13 16.11
N THR A 141 -27.51 28.32 17.13
CA THR A 141 -27.82 28.65 18.53
C THR A 141 -27.09 29.89 19.00
N GLN A 142 -25.78 30.03 18.66
CA GLN A 142 -25.00 31.23 18.99
C GLN A 142 -25.54 32.49 18.32
N ILE A 143 -25.96 32.41 17.08
CA ILE A 143 -26.58 33.54 16.37
C ILE A 143 -27.89 33.96 17.01
N LYS A 144 -28.71 33.02 17.48
CA LYS A 144 -29.98 33.29 18.12
C LYS A 144 -29.83 33.92 19.52
N GLU A 145 -28.73 33.71 20.20
CA GLU A 145 -28.44 34.28 21.51
C GLU A 145 -27.92 35.72 21.45
N ILE A 146 -27.56 36.20 20.29
CA ILE A 146 -27.15 37.56 20.04
C ILE A 146 -28.36 38.40 19.67
#